data_5e68b96a873535bf292c16fc63a68cce
#
_entry.id   5e68b96a873535bf292c16fc63a68cce
#
_cell.length_a   1.000
_cell.length_b   1.000
_cell.length_c   1.000
_cell.angle_alpha   90.00
_cell.angle_beta   90.00
_cell.angle_gamma   90.00
#
_symmetry.space_group_name_H-M   'P 1'
#
loop_
_entity.id
_entity.type
_entity.pdbx_description
1 polymer ?
#
loop_
_entity_poly.entity_id
_entity_poly.type
_entity_poly.pdbx_seq_one_letter_code
_entity_poly.pdbx_strand_id
1 'polypeptide(L)'
;MSVVAALYDVHGNVPALDAVLADPAFARAHTVVVGGDVAAGPLPAQVLDRLAGLDVPVRWVRGNADREVVTHFDRGDADHSIYGPDDPAHRADAFTAARIDRAHRDLMAGFEDVVRLDGALYCHGSPRSDEEIITAVTPAARLEPMLAGVEEALVVCGHTHHQFELRAGEHRVVNAGSVGMPYEGRAGAYWLLVADGEPELRRTEYDVEAASAALRASGFPDVEDVIRESLVEPVEAAFVARHFEGRSET
;
A
#
# COMPACT_ATOMS: atom_id res chain seq x y z
N MET A 1 -5.77 -22.18 -13.26
CA MET A 1 -6.35 -21.25 -12.27
C MET A 1 -5.22 -20.43 -11.70
N SER A 2 -5.23 -19.15 -11.93
CA SER A 2 -4.20 -18.24 -11.40
C SER A 2 -4.69 -17.67 -10.07
N VAL A 3 -3.77 -17.58 -9.10
CA VAL A 3 -4.03 -17.00 -7.80
C VAL A 3 -3.00 -15.90 -7.57
N VAL A 4 -3.45 -14.67 -7.38
CA VAL A 4 -2.62 -13.49 -7.15
C VAL A 4 -2.83 -13.02 -5.70
N ALA A 5 -1.74 -12.88 -4.94
CA ALA A 5 -1.78 -12.14 -3.67
C ALA A 5 -1.41 -10.68 -3.96
N ALA A 6 -2.28 -9.75 -3.57
CA ALA A 6 -2.05 -8.31 -3.72
C ALA A 6 -1.81 -7.68 -2.35
N LEU A 7 -0.60 -7.15 -2.16
CA LEU A 7 -0.11 -6.55 -0.93
C LEU A 7 0.11 -5.07 -1.15
N TYR A 8 -0.62 -4.23 -0.46
CA TYR A 8 -0.61 -2.78 -0.60
C TYR A 8 -0.16 -2.10 0.68
N ASP A 9 0.45 -0.94 0.56
CA ASP A 9 0.70 -0.04 1.68
C ASP A 9 1.41 -0.76 2.86
N VAL A 10 2.55 -1.40 2.55
CA VAL A 10 3.33 -2.19 3.54
C VAL A 10 4.06 -1.27 4.52
N HIS A 11 4.46 -0.07 4.06
CA HIS A 11 5.04 0.98 4.88
C HIS A 11 6.13 0.50 5.86
N GLY A 12 7.07 -0.30 5.37
CA GLY A 12 8.18 -0.76 6.18
C GLY A 12 7.79 -1.60 7.40
N ASN A 13 6.56 -2.10 7.51
CA ASN A 13 6.09 -2.91 8.63
C ASN A 13 6.40 -4.40 8.41
N VAL A 14 7.63 -4.78 8.71
CA VAL A 14 8.12 -6.16 8.58
C VAL A 14 7.29 -7.17 9.38
N PRO A 15 6.93 -6.94 10.66
CA PRO A 15 6.11 -7.90 11.42
C PRO A 15 4.76 -8.20 10.75
N ALA A 16 4.09 -7.19 10.22
CA ALA A 16 2.83 -7.36 9.52
C ALA A 16 3.02 -8.15 8.20
N LEU A 17 4.06 -7.80 7.44
CA LEU A 17 4.42 -8.51 6.21
C LEU A 17 4.75 -9.98 6.51
N ASP A 18 5.60 -10.26 7.49
CA ASP A 18 5.99 -11.62 7.87
C ASP A 18 4.76 -12.46 8.25
N ALA A 19 3.77 -11.87 8.92
CA ALA A 19 2.53 -12.55 9.24
C ALA A 19 1.72 -12.91 7.98
N VAL A 20 1.61 -12.00 7.02
CA VAL A 20 0.95 -12.29 5.73
C VAL A 20 1.67 -13.39 4.97
N LEU A 21 3.00 -13.33 4.89
CA LEU A 21 3.81 -14.34 4.19
C LEU A 21 3.69 -15.74 4.84
N ALA A 22 3.41 -15.80 6.15
CA ALA A 22 3.16 -17.04 6.89
C ALA A 22 1.68 -17.51 6.83
N ASP A 23 0.76 -16.70 6.31
CA ASP A 23 -0.66 -17.06 6.22
C ASP A 23 -0.84 -18.23 5.24
N PRO A 24 -1.56 -19.30 5.61
CA PRO A 24 -1.81 -20.45 4.72
C PRO A 24 -2.52 -20.06 3.41
N ALA A 25 -3.30 -18.98 3.39
CA ALA A 25 -3.93 -18.49 2.17
C ALA A 25 -2.92 -17.84 1.22
N PHE A 26 -1.87 -17.19 1.75
CA PHE A 26 -0.78 -16.64 0.95
C PHE A 26 -0.02 -17.74 0.19
N ALA A 27 0.17 -18.90 0.81
CA ALA A 27 0.83 -20.05 0.16
C ALA A 27 0.11 -20.56 -1.11
N ARG A 28 -1.13 -20.11 -1.37
CA ARG A 28 -1.87 -20.41 -2.61
C ARG A 28 -1.47 -19.52 -3.78
N ALA A 29 -0.78 -18.41 -3.52
CA ALA A 29 -0.42 -17.44 -4.54
C ALA A 29 0.60 -18.00 -5.53
N HIS A 30 0.35 -17.81 -6.81
CA HIS A 30 1.28 -18.12 -7.90
C HIS A 30 2.07 -16.88 -8.34
N THR A 31 1.56 -15.69 -8.01
CA THR A 31 2.18 -14.40 -8.28
C THR A 31 1.80 -13.45 -7.15
N VAL A 32 2.71 -12.56 -6.80
CA VAL A 32 2.45 -11.45 -5.86
C VAL A 32 2.43 -10.15 -6.64
N VAL A 33 1.42 -9.33 -6.39
CA VAL A 33 1.41 -7.91 -6.79
C VAL A 33 1.65 -7.07 -5.53
N VAL A 34 2.71 -6.28 -5.55
CA VAL A 34 3.00 -5.29 -4.52
C VAL A 34 2.47 -3.95 -5.03
N GLY A 35 1.47 -3.42 -4.36
CA GLY A 35 0.59 -2.36 -4.87
C GLY A 35 1.01 -0.93 -4.52
N GLY A 36 2.27 -0.72 -4.21
CA GLY A 36 2.82 0.60 -3.88
C GLY A 36 2.89 0.88 -2.38
N ASP A 37 3.57 1.98 -2.05
CA ASP A 37 3.87 2.45 -0.69
C ASP A 37 4.51 1.35 0.18
N VAL A 38 5.57 0.77 -0.39
CA VAL A 38 6.21 -0.44 0.13
C VAL A 38 7.13 -0.12 1.29
N ALA A 39 8.04 0.83 1.07
CA ALA A 39 9.20 1.02 1.92
C ALA A 39 9.08 2.20 2.89
N ALA A 40 8.29 3.24 2.56
CA ALA A 40 8.15 4.45 3.38
C ALA A 40 7.65 4.14 4.78
N GLY A 41 8.60 3.90 5.72
CA GLY A 41 8.28 3.44 7.06
C GLY A 41 9.47 2.91 7.86
N PRO A 42 9.20 2.20 8.98
CA PRO A 42 10.20 1.87 9.99
C PRO A 42 11.34 0.94 9.54
N LEU A 43 11.08 -0.08 8.72
CA LEU A 43 12.05 -1.12 8.36
C LEU A 43 12.14 -1.29 6.83
N PRO A 44 12.56 -0.23 6.08
CA PRO A 44 12.40 -0.16 4.64
C PRO A 44 13.19 -1.22 3.86
N ALA A 45 14.49 -1.35 4.14
CA ALA A 45 15.33 -2.31 3.43
C ALA A 45 14.86 -3.76 3.65
N GLN A 46 14.46 -4.07 4.89
CA GLN A 46 14.01 -5.42 5.24
C GLN A 46 12.72 -5.82 4.52
N VAL A 47 11.79 -4.88 4.31
CA VAL A 47 10.57 -5.15 3.53
C VAL A 47 10.90 -5.42 2.07
N LEU A 48 11.74 -4.57 1.46
CA LEU A 48 12.18 -4.75 0.08
C LEU A 48 12.90 -6.08 -0.12
N ASP A 49 13.85 -6.42 0.78
CA ASP A 49 14.59 -7.70 0.73
C ASP A 49 13.64 -8.91 0.81
N ARG A 50 12.65 -8.88 1.72
CA ARG A 50 11.69 -9.98 1.87
C ARG A 50 10.85 -10.20 0.63
N LEU A 51 10.33 -9.12 0.06
CA LEU A 51 9.47 -9.19 -1.12
C LEU A 51 10.27 -9.57 -2.37
N ALA A 52 11.47 -9.02 -2.56
CA ALA A 52 12.35 -9.37 -3.66
C ALA A 52 12.90 -10.81 -3.56
N GLY A 53 12.97 -11.36 -2.36
CA GLY A 53 13.44 -12.74 -2.09
C GLY A 53 12.37 -13.81 -2.15
N LEU A 54 11.13 -13.50 -2.56
CA LEU A 54 10.06 -14.50 -2.68
C LEU A 54 10.35 -15.49 -3.83
N ASP A 55 10.03 -16.76 -3.63
CA ASP A 55 10.18 -17.82 -4.63
C ASP A 55 9.14 -17.75 -5.76
N VAL A 56 8.16 -16.86 -5.65
CA VAL A 56 7.13 -16.65 -6.67
C VAL A 56 7.37 -15.31 -7.40
N PRO A 57 6.93 -15.16 -8.66
CA PRO A 57 7.04 -13.89 -9.38
C PRO A 57 6.40 -12.73 -8.62
N VAL A 58 7.10 -11.60 -8.55
CA VAL A 58 6.61 -10.37 -7.95
C VAL A 58 6.47 -9.30 -9.04
N ARG A 59 5.31 -8.65 -9.10
CA ARG A 59 5.05 -7.48 -9.92
C ARG A 59 4.88 -6.28 -9.00
N TRP A 60 5.42 -5.17 -9.39
CA TRP A 60 5.55 -3.99 -8.54
C TRP A 60 4.80 -2.81 -9.13
N VAL A 61 3.84 -2.28 -8.40
CA VAL A 61 3.15 -1.02 -8.69
C VAL A 61 3.82 0.08 -7.87
N ARG A 62 3.99 1.25 -8.47
CA ARG A 62 4.55 2.42 -7.80
C ARG A 62 3.48 3.15 -7.01
N GLY A 63 3.71 3.37 -5.72
CA GLY A 63 2.96 4.31 -4.90
C GLY A 63 3.59 5.71 -4.89
N ASN A 64 2.84 6.67 -4.38
CA ASN A 64 3.33 8.05 -4.26
C ASN A 64 4.53 8.14 -3.30
N ALA A 65 4.51 7.44 -2.17
CA ALA A 65 5.64 7.42 -1.24
C ALA A 65 6.88 6.73 -1.84
N ASP A 66 6.71 5.68 -2.68
CA ASP A 66 7.84 5.06 -3.38
C ASP A 66 8.54 6.06 -4.30
N ARG A 67 7.77 6.87 -5.03
CA ARG A 67 8.28 7.94 -5.90
C ARG A 67 9.02 9.02 -5.11
N GLU A 68 8.47 9.44 -3.98
CA GLU A 68 9.09 10.44 -3.11
C GLU A 68 10.39 9.89 -2.48
N VAL A 69 10.41 8.65 -2.00
CA VAL A 69 11.64 8.00 -1.46
C VAL A 69 12.75 7.97 -2.51
N VAL A 70 12.46 7.59 -3.75
CA VAL A 70 13.45 7.62 -4.85
C VAL A 70 13.96 9.04 -5.09
N THR A 71 13.06 10.03 -5.05
CA THR A 71 13.41 11.44 -5.22
C THR A 71 14.32 11.93 -4.10
N HIS A 72 14.02 11.61 -2.84
CA HIS A 72 14.87 11.92 -1.68
C HIS A 72 16.24 11.25 -1.77
N PHE A 73 16.29 9.98 -2.18
CA PHE A 73 17.56 9.28 -2.36
C PHE A 73 18.47 9.96 -3.39
N ASP A 74 17.90 10.40 -4.50
CA ASP A 74 18.67 10.97 -5.62
C ASP A 74 19.07 12.43 -5.40
N ARG A 75 18.29 13.20 -4.69
CA ARG A 75 18.42 14.65 -4.57
C ARG A 75 18.75 15.17 -3.17
N GLY A 76 18.61 14.29 -2.15
CA GLY A 76 18.74 14.68 -0.75
C GLY A 76 17.55 15.51 -0.26
N ASP A 77 17.67 16.10 0.93
CA ASP A 77 16.60 16.87 1.61
C ASP A 77 16.28 18.24 0.96
N ALA A 78 16.72 18.47 -0.26
CA ALA A 78 16.40 19.73 -0.91
C ALA A 78 14.92 19.74 -1.33
N ASP A 79 14.32 20.91 -1.33
CA ASP A 79 12.98 21.40 -1.74
C ASP A 79 12.24 20.66 -2.91
N HIS A 80 12.20 19.33 -2.90
CA HIS A 80 11.66 18.53 -4.01
C HIS A 80 10.42 17.73 -3.68
N SER A 81 10.15 17.51 -2.38
CA SER A 81 8.95 16.83 -1.96
C SER A 81 7.72 17.70 -2.19
N ILE A 82 6.64 17.07 -2.62
CA ILE A 82 5.32 17.71 -2.66
C ILE A 82 4.82 18.06 -1.24
N TYR A 83 5.43 17.46 -0.22
CA TYR A 83 5.16 17.72 1.20
C TYR A 83 6.17 18.71 1.78
N GLY A 84 5.73 19.59 2.66
CA GLY A 84 6.63 20.47 3.40
C GLY A 84 7.50 19.70 4.42
N PRO A 85 8.63 20.28 4.87
CA PRO A 85 9.59 19.58 5.77
C PRO A 85 8.97 19.21 7.13
N ASP A 86 7.91 19.86 7.53
CA ASP A 86 7.18 19.59 8.78
C ASP A 86 6.10 18.50 8.59
N ASP A 87 5.88 18.03 7.36
CA ASP A 87 4.90 16.99 7.08
C ASP A 87 5.44 15.61 7.52
N PRO A 88 4.64 14.79 8.22
CA PRO A 88 5.02 13.43 8.58
C PRO A 88 5.43 12.56 7.38
N ALA A 89 4.77 12.71 6.22
CA ALA A 89 5.11 11.97 5.00
C ALA A 89 6.53 12.33 4.53
N HIS A 90 6.88 13.63 4.47
CA HIS A 90 8.23 14.06 4.12
C HIS A 90 9.30 13.46 5.04
N ARG A 91 9.05 13.45 6.37
CA ARG A 91 10.00 12.86 7.33
C ARG A 91 10.13 11.35 7.15
N ALA A 92 9.03 10.65 6.81
CA ALA A 92 9.05 9.22 6.53
C ALA A 92 9.86 8.90 5.28
N ASP A 93 9.69 9.66 4.21
CA ASP A 93 10.39 9.47 2.94
C ASP A 93 11.89 9.74 3.10
N ALA A 94 12.26 10.83 3.75
CA ALA A 94 13.66 11.17 4.05
C ALA A 94 14.34 10.12 4.95
N PHE A 95 13.63 9.63 5.99
CA PHE A 95 14.11 8.55 6.85
C PHE A 95 14.37 7.27 6.05
N THR A 96 13.44 6.92 5.19
CA THR A 96 13.49 5.72 4.34
C THR A 96 14.64 5.81 3.35
N ALA A 97 14.76 6.92 2.64
CA ALA A 97 15.84 7.17 1.68
C ALA A 97 17.23 7.05 2.31
N ALA A 98 17.38 7.48 3.57
CA ALA A 98 18.63 7.35 4.32
C ALA A 98 18.96 5.91 4.77
N ARG A 99 18.05 4.94 4.62
CA ARG A 99 18.17 3.55 5.12
C ARG A 99 18.09 2.48 4.05
N ILE A 100 17.88 2.87 2.81
CA ILE A 100 17.96 1.98 1.65
C ILE A 100 19.31 2.17 0.94
N ASP A 101 19.71 1.18 0.18
CA ASP A 101 20.89 1.26 -0.66
C ASP A 101 20.54 1.51 -2.13
N ARG A 102 21.57 1.57 -2.98
CA ARG A 102 21.41 1.81 -4.42
C ARG A 102 20.61 0.71 -5.10
N ALA A 103 20.72 -0.55 -4.68
CA ALA A 103 20.00 -1.66 -5.27
C ALA A 103 18.49 -1.55 -4.98
N HIS A 104 18.13 -1.21 -3.74
CA HIS A 104 16.75 -0.93 -3.35
C HIS A 104 16.16 0.25 -4.11
N ARG A 105 16.92 1.36 -4.21
CA ARG A 105 16.50 2.53 -4.99
C ARG A 105 16.25 2.18 -6.45
N ASP A 106 17.16 1.41 -7.08
CA ASP A 106 17.03 1.02 -8.49
C ASP A 106 15.85 0.04 -8.70
N LEU A 107 15.58 -0.84 -7.73
CA LEU A 107 14.37 -1.67 -7.70
C LEU A 107 13.11 -0.79 -7.68
N MET A 108 13.00 0.15 -6.73
CA MET A 108 11.85 1.03 -6.58
C MET A 108 11.65 1.94 -7.81
N ALA A 109 12.72 2.45 -8.40
CA ALA A 109 12.65 3.25 -9.63
C ALA A 109 12.13 2.46 -10.84
N GLY A 110 12.18 1.13 -10.79
CA GLY A 110 11.64 0.22 -11.79
C GLY A 110 10.17 -0.16 -11.60
N PHE A 111 9.49 0.33 -10.55
CA PHE A 111 8.07 0.05 -10.32
C PHE A 111 7.20 0.64 -11.43
N GLU A 112 6.13 -0.07 -11.78
CA GLU A 112 5.21 0.28 -12.85
C GLU A 112 4.08 1.19 -12.33
N ASP A 113 3.55 2.09 -13.15
CA ASP A 113 2.37 2.89 -12.77
C ASP A 113 1.14 2.02 -12.59
N VAL A 114 0.99 1.02 -13.44
CA VAL A 114 -0.09 0.01 -13.38
C VAL A 114 0.45 -1.35 -13.81
N VAL A 115 -0.07 -2.40 -13.20
CA VAL A 115 0.19 -3.80 -13.58
C VAL A 115 -1.12 -4.39 -14.10
N ARG A 116 -1.09 -4.99 -15.29
CA ARG A 116 -2.21 -5.78 -15.83
C ARG A 116 -1.84 -7.26 -15.75
N LEU A 117 -2.66 -8.02 -15.07
CA LEU A 117 -2.42 -9.44 -14.82
C LEU A 117 -3.74 -10.18 -14.67
N ASP A 118 -3.89 -11.30 -15.42
CA ASP A 118 -5.02 -12.23 -15.32
C ASP A 118 -6.41 -11.58 -15.40
N GLY A 119 -6.54 -10.54 -16.24
CA GLY A 119 -7.80 -9.84 -16.46
C GLY A 119 -8.15 -8.80 -15.39
N ALA A 120 -7.23 -8.52 -14.48
CA ALA A 120 -7.34 -7.43 -13.51
C ALA A 120 -6.27 -6.36 -13.75
N LEU A 121 -6.61 -5.11 -13.42
CA LEU A 121 -5.69 -3.98 -13.37
C LEU A 121 -5.37 -3.67 -11.90
N TYR A 122 -4.08 -3.51 -11.60
CA TYR A 122 -3.57 -3.13 -10.28
C TYR A 122 -2.91 -1.76 -10.40
N CYS A 123 -3.31 -0.81 -9.58
CA CYS A 123 -2.77 0.55 -9.49
C CYS A 123 -2.64 0.95 -8.02
N HIS A 124 -1.94 2.04 -7.70
CA HIS A 124 -1.86 2.49 -6.32
C HIS A 124 -3.09 3.30 -5.92
N GLY A 125 -3.24 4.55 -6.38
CA GLY A 125 -4.41 5.40 -6.11
C GLY A 125 -5.53 5.12 -7.12
N SER A 126 -5.28 5.43 -8.40
CA SER A 126 -6.19 5.15 -9.51
C SER A 126 -5.43 4.65 -10.75
N PRO A 127 -6.10 4.17 -11.80
CA PRO A 127 -5.43 3.77 -13.06
C PRO A 127 -4.61 4.87 -13.74
N ARG A 128 -4.82 6.13 -13.38
CA ARG A 128 -4.15 7.30 -14.00
C ARG A 128 -3.27 8.11 -13.06
N SER A 129 -3.31 7.83 -11.74
CA SER A 129 -2.53 8.58 -10.76
C SER A 129 -2.26 7.77 -9.50
N ASP A 130 -1.03 7.86 -8.99
CA ASP A 130 -0.63 7.29 -7.70
C ASP A 130 -1.14 8.10 -6.49
N GLU A 131 -1.70 9.31 -6.73
CA GLU A 131 -2.20 10.20 -5.68
C GLU A 131 -3.72 10.34 -5.64
N GLU A 132 -4.44 9.90 -6.67
CA GLU A 132 -5.90 10.02 -6.69
C GLU A 132 -6.54 9.17 -5.60
N ILE A 133 -7.43 9.82 -4.86
CA ILE A 133 -8.11 9.21 -3.71
C ILE A 133 -9.41 8.54 -4.16
N ILE A 134 -9.51 7.23 -3.93
CA ILE A 134 -10.74 6.45 -4.03
C ILE A 134 -11.05 5.90 -2.65
N THR A 135 -12.25 6.16 -2.14
CA THR A 135 -12.73 5.69 -0.83
C THR A 135 -14.04 4.91 -0.96
N ALA A 136 -14.44 4.25 0.12
CA ALA A 136 -15.73 3.54 0.16
C ALA A 136 -16.96 4.43 -0.09
N VAL A 137 -16.82 5.75 -0.03
CA VAL A 137 -17.90 6.72 -0.22
C VAL A 137 -17.71 7.58 -1.47
N THR A 138 -16.72 7.26 -2.31
CA THR A 138 -16.47 7.99 -3.57
C THR A 138 -17.70 7.87 -4.48
N PRO A 139 -18.29 8.99 -4.92
CA PRO A 139 -19.45 8.97 -5.81
C PRO A 139 -19.12 8.39 -7.19
N ALA A 140 -20.03 7.63 -7.79
CA ALA A 140 -19.86 7.06 -9.13
C ALA A 140 -19.47 8.11 -10.18
N ALA A 141 -20.06 9.30 -10.12
CA ALA A 141 -19.74 10.41 -11.03
C ALA A 141 -18.28 10.88 -10.97
N ARG A 142 -17.58 10.68 -9.83
CA ARG A 142 -16.14 10.95 -9.69
C ARG A 142 -15.30 9.71 -10.05
N LEU A 143 -15.80 8.52 -9.77
CA LEU A 143 -15.08 7.28 -10.03
C LEU A 143 -15.05 6.92 -11.52
N GLU A 144 -16.15 7.08 -12.26
CA GLU A 144 -16.23 6.74 -13.68
C GLU A 144 -15.15 7.40 -14.57
N PRO A 145 -14.85 8.71 -14.44
CA PRO A 145 -13.77 9.34 -15.21
C PRO A 145 -12.37 8.80 -14.88
N MET A 146 -12.14 8.27 -13.66
CA MET A 146 -10.87 7.66 -13.27
C MET A 146 -10.64 6.32 -13.96
N LEU A 147 -11.73 5.64 -14.34
CA LEU A 147 -11.72 4.34 -15.00
C LEU A 147 -11.79 4.45 -16.54
N ALA A 148 -11.78 5.66 -17.08
CA ALA A 148 -11.89 5.86 -18.52
C ALA A 148 -10.73 5.18 -19.28
N GLY A 149 -11.06 4.29 -20.24
CA GLY A 149 -10.09 3.54 -21.03
C GLY A 149 -9.53 2.28 -20.34
N VAL A 150 -10.03 1.92 -19.17
CA VAL A 150 -9.74 0.63 -18.53
C VAL A 150 -10.61 -0.44 -19.20
N GLU A 151 -9.99 -1.55 -19.61
CA GLU A 151 -10.70 -2.68 -20.25
C GLU A 151 -10.99 -3.81 -19.25
N GLU A 152 -10.22 -3.87 -18.16
CA GLU A 152 -10.33 -4.90 -17.14
C GLU A 152 -11.60 -4.69 -16.27
N ALA A 153 -12.35 -5.75 -16.06
CA ALA A 153 -13.55 -5.71 -15.22
C ALA A 153 -13.24 -5.53 -13.73
N LEU A 154 -12.04 -5.95 -13.29
CA LEU A 154 -11.56 -5.78 -11.92
C LEU A 154 -10.42 -4.77 -11.89
N VAL A 155 -10.56 -3.74 -11.05
CA VAL A 155 -9.51 -2.78 -10.71
C VAL A 155 -9.20 -2.90 -9.23
N VAL A 156 -7.93 -3.14 -8.89
CA VAL A 156 -7.45 -3.24 -7.53
C VAL A 156 -6.59 -2.02 -7.20
N CYS A 157 -6.87 -1.37 -6.08
CA CYS A 157 -6.14 -0.21 -5.60
C CYS A 157 -5.80 -0.30 -4.10
N GLY A 158 -5.08 0.69 -3.59
CA GLY A 158 -4.69 0.87 -2.19
C GLY A 158 -4.81 2.34 -1.76
N HIS A 159 -3.69 2.93 -1.27
CA HIS A 159 -3.49 4.35 -0.96
C HIS A 159 -4.33 4.91 0.20
N THR A 160 -5.57 4.49 0.35
CA THR A 160 -6.46 4.98 1.44
C THR A 160 -6.55 4.01 2.63
N HIS A 161 -5.78 2.93 2.62
CA HIS A 161 -5.50 1.99 3.71
C HIS A 161 -6.74 1.33 4.34
N HIS A 162 -7.89 1.29 3.66
CA HIS A 162 -9.08 0.59 4.14
C HIS A 162 -9.74 -0.22 3.04
N GLN A 163 -10.20 -1.41 3.40
CA GLN A 163 -10.81 -2.34 2.45
C GLN A 163 -12.23 -1.93 2.07
N PHE A 164 -12.51 -1.96 0.79
CA PHE A 164 -13.87 -1.78 0.27
C PHE A 164 -14.00 -2.37 -1.15
N GLU A 165 -15.24 -2.53 -1.59
CA GLU A 165 -15.59 -2.80 -2.98
C GLU A 165 -16.62 -1.78 -3.45
N LEU A 166 -16.40 -1.20 -4.64
CA LEU A 166 -17.34 -0.33 -5.35
C LEU A 166 -17.62 -0.88 -6.74
N ARG A 167 -18.74 -0.41 -7.32
CA ARG A 167 -19.06 -0.64 -8.72
C ARG A 167 -19.24 0.69 -9.45
N ALA A 168 -18.64 0.79 -10.65
CA ALA A 168 -18.82 1.92 -11.55
C ALA A 168 -18.93 1.39 -12.97
N GLY A 169 -20.12 1.46 -13.54
CA GLY A 169 -20.42 0.81 -14.83
C GLY A 169 -20.21 -0.70 -14.75
N GLU A 170 -19.35 -1.23 -15.63
CA GLU A 170 -19.01 -2.66 -15.68
C GLU A 170 -17.81 -3.02 -14.78
N HIS A 171 -17.16 -2.01 -14.17
CA HIS A 171 -15.97 -2.23 -13.33
C HIS A 171 -16.33 -2.53 -11.87
N ARG A 172 -15.59 -3.46 -11.29
CA ARG A 172 -15.45 -3.65 -9.83
C ARG A 172 -14.16 -2.98 -9.41
N VAL A 173 -14.23 -2.06 -8.47
CA VAL A 173 -13.07 -1.40 -7.86
C VAL A 173 -12.93 -1.92 -6.45
N VAL A 174 -11.80 -2.54 -6.13
CA VAL A 174 -11.53 -3.14 -4.83
C VAL A 174 -10.28 -2.51 -4.24
N ASN A 175 -10.39 -1.96 -3.05
CA ASN A 175 -9.22 -1.54 -2.28
C ASN A 175 -8.75 -2.71 -1.42
N ALA A 176 -7.47 -3.06 -1.55
CA ALA A 176 -6.87 -4.19 -0.84
C ALA A 176 -6.68 -3.92 0.67
N GLY A 177 -6.85 -2.68 1.12
CA GLY A 177 -6.46 -2.24 2.45
C GLY A 177 -4.96 -2.02 2.56
N SER A 178 -4.43 -2.02 3.76
CA SER A 178 -3.00 -1.85 4.03
C SER A 178 -2.46 -3.01 4.86
N VAL A 179 -1.30 -3.54 4.43
CA VAL A 179 -0.56 -4.54 5.20
C VAL A 179 0.03 -3.90 6.46
N GLY A 180 0.62 -2.71 6.32
CA GLY A 180 1.45 -2.10 7.35
C GLY A 180 0.80 -1.03 8.20
N MET A 181 -0.13 -0.26 7.62
CA MET A 181 -0.77 0.90 8.27
C MET A 181 -2.29 0.93 8.05
N PRO A 182 -3.04 -0.11 8.44
CA PRO A 182 -4.46 -0.20 8.17
C PRO A 182 -5.29 0.82 8.97
N TYR A 183 -6.36 1.32 8.35
CA TYR A 183 -7.39 2.16 8.96
C TYR A 183 -8.74 1.44 8.94
N GLU A 184 -8.86 0.41 9.80
CA GLU A 184 -9.97 -0.54 9.79
C GLU A 184 -10.71 -0.65 11.14
N GLY A 185 -10.36 0.20 12.12
CA GLY A 185 -10.88 0.09 13.49
C GLY A 185 -10.45 -1.18 14.23
N ARG A 186 -9.62 -2.01 13.61
CA ARG A 186 -9.11 -3.25 14.17
C ARG A 186 -7.71 -3.56 13.65
N ALA A 187 -6.80 -3.89 14.55
CA ALA A 187 -5.43 -4.26 14.18
C ALA A 187 -5.37 -5.54 13.33
N GLY A 188 -4.39 -5.61 12.44
CA GLY A 188 -4.14 -6.74 11.55
C GLY A 188 -3.46 -6.28 10.27
N ALA A 189 -2.95 -7.19 9.48
CA ALA A 189 -2.45 -6.94 8.14
C ALA A 189 -3.57 -7.21 7.13
N TYR A 190 -3.97 -6.21 6.36
CA TYR A 190 -5.07 -6.32 5.39
C TYR A 190 -4.50 -6.43 3.98
N TRP A 191 -5.00 -7.38 3.22
CA TRP A 191 -4.51 -7.73 1.90
C TRP A 191 -5.60 -8.38 1.05
N LEU A 192 -5.32 -8.66 -0.21
CA LEU A 192 -6.29 -9.23 -1.15
C LEU A 192 -5.73 -10.49 -1.79
N LEU A 193 -6.58 -11.50 -1.94
CA LEU A 193 -6.32 -12.66 -2.79
C LEU A 193 -7.28 -12.60 -3.98
N VAL A 194 -6.75 -12.66 -5.19
CA VAL A 194 -7.57 -12.74 -6.41
C VAL A 194 -7.40 -14.14 -6.99
N ALA A 195 -8.49 -14.92 -7.01
CA ALA A 195 -8.51 -16.27 -7.54
C ALA A 195 -9.51 -16.35 -8.70
N ASP A 196 -9.02 -16.66 -9.90
CA ASP A 196 -9.85 -16.75 -11.12
C ASP A 196 -10.68 -15.48 -11.38
N GLY A 197 -10.11 -14.30 -11.09
CA GLY A 197 -10.76 -12.99 -11.24
C GLY A 197 -11.69 -12.58 -10.09
N GLU A 198 -11.87 -13.44 -9.08
CA GLU A 198 -12.69 -13.12 -7.91
C GLU A 198 -11.82 -12.64 -6.75
N PRO A 199 -12.03 -11.40 -6.26
CA PRO A 199 -11.31 -10.84 -5.14
C PRO A 199 -11.84 -11.37 -3.80
N GLU A 200 -10.93 -11.74 -2.92
CA GLU A 200 -11.19 -12.15 -1.53
C GLU A 200 -10.41 -11.23 -0.60
N LEU A 201 -11.09 -10.32 0.10
CA LEU A 201 -10.50 -9.45 1.11
C LEU A 201 -10.06 -10.28 2.33
N ARG A 202 -8.81 -10.09 2.73
CA ARG A 202 -8.17 -10.89 3.78
C ARG A 202 -7.68 -9.99 4.92
N ARG A 203 -7.63 -10.56 6.12
CA ARG A 203 -7.00 -9.98 7.28
C ARG A 203 -6.23 -11.06 8.02
N THR A 204 -4.95 -10.81 8.25
CA THR A 204 -4.06 -11.70 9.03
C THR A 204 -3.75 -11.04 10.37
N GLU A 205 -3.94 -11.79 11.45
CA GLU A 205 -3.60 -11.33 12.80
C GLU A 205 -2.11 -11.57 13.08
N TYR A 206 -1.51 -10.66 13.86
CA TYR A 206 -0.14 -10.81 14.33
C TYR A 206 0.01 -10.23 15.75
N ASP A 207 1.14 -10.51 16.38
CA ASP A 207 1.47 -9.99 17.71
C ASP A 207 1.74 -8.49 17.65
N VAL A 208 0.74 -7.69 18.03
CA VAL A 208 0.78 -6.22 18.01
C VAL A 208 1.82 -5.67 18.99
N GLU A 209 2.03 -6.33 20.14
CA GLU A 209 3.01 -5.88 21.13
C GLU A 209 4.44 -6.08 20.61
N ALA A 210 4.73 -7.28 20.10
CA ALA A 210 6.02 -7.58 19.48
C ALA A 210 6.28 -6.69 18.27
N ALA A 211 5.27 -6.46 17.42
CA ALA A 211 5.36 -5.56 16.28
C ALA A 211 5.67 -4.11 16.72
N SER A 212 4.94 -3.58 17.69
CA SER A 212 5.17 -2.24 18.23
C SER A 212 6.60 -2.07 18.77
N ALA A 213 7.11 -3.10 19.47
CA ALA A 213 8.49 -3.08 19.97
C ALA A 213 9.52 -3.05 18.83
N ALA A 214 9.29 -3.83 17.76
CA ALA A 214 10.18 -3.85 16.60
C ALA A 214 10.17 -2.51 15.83
N LEU A 215 8.98 -1.91 15.65
CA LEU A 215 8.86 -0.60 14.98
C LEU A 215 9.56 0.50 15.80
N ARG A 216 9.40 0.54 17.13
CA ARG A 216 10.11 1.49 18.01
C ARG A 216 11.62 1.37 17.89
N ALA A 217 12.13 0.14 17.82
CA ALA A 217 13.57 -0.11 17.73
C ALA A 217 14.20 0.42 16.43
N SER A 218 13.42 0.70 15.39
CA SER A 218 13.90 1.25 14.11
C SER A 218 14.39 2.70 14.22
N GLY A 219 13.90 3.46 15.21
CA GLY A 219 14.12 4.90 15.32
C GLY A 219 13.37 5.72 14.26
N PHE A 220 12.29 5.17 13.70
CA PHE A 220 11.44 5.87 12.74
C PHE A 220 10.81 7.12 13.38
N PRO A 221 10.81 8.28 12.69
CA PRO A 221 10.14 9.47 13.20
C PRO A 221 8.64 9.21 13.32
N ASP A 222 7.99 9.84 14.30
CA ASP A 222 6.55 9.71 14.54
C ASP A 222 6.04 8.27 14.74
N VAL A 223 6.93 7.34 15.11
CA VAL A 223 6.60 5.91 15.26
C VAL A 223 5.47 5.64 16.25
N GLU A 224 5.34 6.46 17.30
CA GLU A 224 4.27 6.31 18.30
C GLU A 224 2.89 6.64 17.71
N ASP A 225 2.81 7.59 16.79
CA ASP A 225 1.56 7.90 16.09
C ASP A 225 1.18 6.75 15.14
N VAL A 226 2.13 6.22 14.38
CA VAL A 226 1.91 5.02 13.54
C VAL A 226 1.43 3.83 14.36
N ILE A 227 2.08 3.54 15.47
CA ILE A 227 1.71 2.44 16.36
C ILE A 227 0.30 2.66 16.94
N ARG A 228 0.03 3.86 17.44
CA ARG A 228 -1.27 4.18 18.00
C ARG A 228 -2.38 4.00 16.97
N GLU A 229 -2.25 4.64 15.80
CA GLU A 229 -3.32 4.76 14.82
C GLU A 229 -3.55 3.52 13.95
N SER A 230 -2.54 2.65 13.85
CA SER A 230 -2.65 1.45 13.00
C SER A 230 -2.66 0.14 13.79
N LEU A 231 -2.07 0.10 15.00
CA LEU A 231 -1.88 -1.13 15.74
C LEU A 231 -2.68 -1.18 17.06
N VAL A 232 -2.63 -0.11 17.87
CA VAL A 232 -3.15 -0.13 19.25
C VAL A 232 -4.58 0.40 19.34
N GLU A 233 -4.83 1.54 18.70
CA GLU A 233 -6.13 2.21 18.62
C GLU A 233 -6.44 2.53 17.14
N PRO A 234 -6.62 1.49 16.31
CA PRO A 234 -6.76 1.70 14.88
C PRO A 234 -7.90 2.64 14.52
N VAL A 235 -7.63 3.57 13.60
CA VAL A 235 -8.62 4.53 13.13
C VAL A 235 -9.72 3.81 12.36
N GLU A 236 -10.96 4.24 12.58
CA GLU A 236 -12.15 3.65 11.95
C GLU A 236 -12.23 3.95 10.45
N ALA A 237 -12.46 2.93 9.63
CA ALA A 237 -12.57 3.02 8.18
C ALA A 237 -13.59 4.09 7.71
N ALA A 238 -14.75 4.16 8.36
CA ALA A 238 -15.78 5.13 8.02
C ALA A 238 -15.37 6.59 8.31
N PHE A 239 -14.50 6.82 9.29
CA PHE A 239 -13.95 8.15 9.56
C PHE A 239 -12.94 8.51 8.47
N VAL A 240 -12.02 7.61 8.16
CA VAL A 240 -10.96 7.80 7.16
C VAL A 240 -11.55 8.00 5.77
N ALA A 241 -12.54 7.19 5.36
CA ALA A 241 -13.20 7.33 4.08
C ALA A 241 -13.77 8.75 3.89
N ARG A 242 -14.47 9.29 4.88
CA ARG A 242 -15.00 10.67 4.81
C ARG A 242 -13.91 11.73 4.84
N HIS A 243 -12.86 11.52 5.63
CA HIS A 243 -11.75 12.46 5.73
C HIS A 243 -11.00 12.60 4.39
N PHE A 244 -10.64 11.47 3.77
CA PHE A 244 -9.98 11.46 2.47
C PHE A 244 -10.89 11.97 1.35
N GLU A 245 -12.17 11.60 1.36
CA GLU A 245 -13.11 12.10 0.36
C GLU A 245 -13.21 13.64 0.39
N GLY A 246 -13.27 14.23 1.58
CA GLY A 246 -13.27 15.70 1.73
C GLY A 246 -11.98 16.37 1.24
N ARG A 247 -10.84 15.70 1.25
CA ARG A 247 -9.57 16.21 0.68
C ARG A 247 -9.51 16.12 -0.84
N SER A 248 -10.23 15.19 -1.44
CA SER A 248 -10.25 15.00 -2.89
C SER A 248 -11.10 16.04 -3.64
N GLU A 249 -11.91 16.80 -2.93
CA GLU A 249 -12.78 17.85 -3.48
C GLU A 249 -12.11 19.26 -3.48
N THR A 250 -10.93 19.39 -2.88
CA THR A 250 -10.16 20.65 -2.81
C THR A 250 -9.00 20.65 -3.80
#